data_b0dd0019d7f2c99bd5a006a96d308a36
#
_entry.id   b0dd0019d7f2c99bd5a006a96d308a36
#
_cell.length_a   1.000
_cell.length_b   1.000
_cell.length_c   1.000
_cell.angle_alpha   90.00
_cell.angle_beta   90.00
_cell.angle_gamma   90.00
#
_symmetry.space_group_name_H-M   'P 1'
#
loop_
_entity.id
_entity.type
_entity.pdbx_description
1 polymer ?
#
loop_
_entity_poly.entity_id
_entity_poly.type
_entity_poly.pdbx_seq_one_letter_code
_entity_poly.pdbx_strand_id
1 'polypeptide(L)'
;MKTILIFLLSLVCLRATASDDPKALIRELNRKFNLVNDYTASLYMKFDVPGVKLSSMQGGVLFKRPNKFRIKAKGIFFLPKQNPMQQVSSMLLDTSAYTTVISGYEMLNGKTCAIVNIIPVKNDQELVLGKFWVDTKNILILKSQMTSRNNGTIETLSEYGSNSTYALPDKMTIQIEMKKMKVPKMMAVDLNKKSKEVVDPNKLEKGRIDLFFTNYKINTRLSDDEFKETKE
;
A
#
# COMPACT_ATOMS: atom_id res chain seq x y z
N MET A 1 25.27 -69.44 3.54
CA MET A 1 25.54 -68.06 3.93
C MET A 1 24.83 -67.19 2.90
N LYS A 2 23.70 -66.60 3.28
CA LYS A 2 22.89 -65.71 2.40
C LYS A 2 23.21 -64.26 2.71
N THR A 3 23.86 -63.60 1.79
CA THR A 3 24.19 -62.17 1.86
C THR A 3 22.98 -61.37 1.44
N ILE A 4 22.35 -60.67 2.39
CA ILE A 4 21.21 -59.75 2.13
C ILE A 4 21.80 -58.40 1.74
N LEU A 5 21.62 -58.02 0.47
CA LEU A 5 22.01 -56.72 -0.07
C LEU A 5 20.86 -55.74 0.25
N ILE A 6 21.06 -54.87 1.23
CA ILE A 6 20.14 -53.81 1.59
C ILE A 6 20.33 -52.62 0.62
N PHE A 7 19.40 -52.46 -0.30
CA PHE A 7 19.36 -51.32 -1.22
C PHE A 7 18.74 -50.11 -0.48
N LEU A 8 19.60 -49.22 0.02
CA LEU A 8 19.17 -48.00 0.66
C LEU A 8 18.70 -47.02 -0.40
N LEU A 9 17.37 -46.96 -0.64
CA LEU A 9 16.74 -46.02 -1.55
C LEU A 9 16.73 -44.65 -0.88
N SER A 10 17.73 -43.80 -1.17
CA SER A 10 17.76 -42.41 -0.75
C SER A 10 16.69 -41.63 -1.50
N LEU A 11 15.58 -41.36 -0.83
CA LEU A 11 14.51 -40.48 -1.31
C LEU A 11 15.05 -39.03 -1.31
N VAL A 12 15.61 -38.60 -2.45
CA VAL A 12 15.94 -37.19 -2.68
C VAL A 12 14.63 -36.43 -2.81
N CYS A 13 14.22 -35.79 -1.71
CA CYS A 13 13.16 -34.78 -1.75
C CYS A 13 13.63 -33.63 -2.63
N LEU A 14 13.27 -33.62 -3.91
CA LEU A 14 13.29 -32.42 -4.72
C LEU A 14 12.37 -31.41 -4.04
N ARG A 15 12.93 -30.51 -3.26
CA ARG A 15 12.23 -29.27 -2.90
C ARG A 15 12.03 -28.52 -4.20
N ALA A 16 10.79 -28.47 -4.67
CA ALA A 16 10.42 -27.52 -5.72
C ALA A 16 10.75 -26.13 -5.18
N THR A 17 11.86 -25.57 -5.63
CA THR A 17 12.17 -24.16 -5.41
C THR A 17 11.06 -23.39 -6.09
N ALA A 18 10.27 -22.67 -5.32
CA ALA A 18 9.34 -21.70 -5.88
C ALA A 18 10.15 -20.85 -6.87
N SER A 19 9.66 -20.76 -8.09
CA SER A 19 10.33 -20.03 -9.16
C SER A 19 10.58 -18.61 -8.67
N ASP A 20 11.87 -18.23 -8.53
CA ASP A 20 12.30 -16.87 -8.20
C ASP A 20 12.05 -15.89 -9.39
N ASP A 21 11.09 -16.21 -10.27
CA ASP A 21 10.72 -15.36 -11.39
C ASP A 21 9.89 -14.17 -10.91
N PRO A 22 10.48 -12.96 -10.84
CA PRO A 22 9.77 -11.74 -10.46
C PRO A 22 8.50 -11.51 -11.29
N LYS A 23 8.55 -11.91 -12.59
CA LYS A 23 7.44 -11.74 -13.51
C LYS A 23 6.26 -12.63 -13.16
N ALA A 24 6.50 -13.84 -12.64
CA ALA A 24 5.44 -14.74 -12.20
C ALA A 24 4.69 -14.15 -10.98
N LEU A 25 5.43 -13.68 -9.99
CA LEU A 25 4.86 -13.05 -8.79
C LEU A 25 4.05 -11.79 -9.16
N ILE A 26 4.57 -10.94 -10.04
CA ILE A 26 3.90 -9.73 -10.50
C ILE A 26 2.63 -10.07 -11.28
N ARG A 27 2.66 -11.08 -12.18
CA ARG A 27 1.47 -11.54 -12.90
C ARG A 27 0.36 -11.99 -11.95
N GLU A 28 0.70 -12.77 -10.92
CA GLU A 28 -0.29 -13.24 -9.94
C GLU A 28 -0.85 -12.09 -9.09
N LEU A 29 -0.01 -11.13 -8.68
CA LEU A 29 -0.45 -9.94 -7.97
C LEU A 29 -1.43 -9.13 -8.83
N ASN A 30 -1.11 -8.90 -10.11
CA ASN A 30 -1.98 -8.18 -11.03
C ASN A 30 -3.27 -8.96 -11.32
N ARG A 31 -3.20 -10.28 -11.47
CA ARG A 31 -4.39 -11.12 -11.61
C ARG A 31 -5.34 -10.91 -10.43
N LYS A 32 -4.80 -10.86 -9.22
CA LYS A 32 -5.59 -10.63 -7.99
C LYS A 32 -6.25 -9.25 -7.98
N PHE A 33 -5.50 -8.20 -8.31
CA PHE A 33 -6.06 -6.85 -8.43
C PHE A 33 -7.15 -6.77 -9.51
N ASN A 34 -7.02 -7.57 -10.56
CA ASN A 34 -7.99 -7.62 -11.66
C ASN A 34 -9.30 -8.33 -11.32
N LEU A 35 -9.39 -9.02 -10.18
CA LEU A 35 -10.67 -9.60 -9.70
C LEU A 35 -11.67 -8.52 -9.28
N VAL A 36 -11.21 -7.29 -9.04
CA VAL A 36 -12.04 -6.18 -8.59
C VAL A 36 -12.30 -5.22 -9.74
N ASN A 37 -13.54 -5.16 -10.22
CA ASN A 37 -13.98 -4.17 -11.20
C ASN A 37 -14.44 -2.87 -10.52
N ASP A 38 -15.17 -3.01 -9.43
CA ASP A 38 -15.62 -1.89 -8.60
C ASP A 38 -15.78 -2.33 -7.14
N TYR A 39 -15.73 -1.37 -6.23
CA TYR A 39 -16.14 -1.59 -4.85
C TYR A 39 -16.57 -0.28 -4.17
N THR A 40 -17.40 -0.43 -3.13
CA THR A 40 -17.59 0.57 -2.08
C THR A 40 -17.13 -0.01 -0.75
N ALA A 41 -16.68 0.86 0.15
CA ALA A 41 -16.37 0.49 1.53
C ALA A 41 -16.65 1.67 2.46
N SER A 42 -17.01 1.38 3.71
CA SER A 42 -16.96 2.35 4.79
C SER A 42 -15.51 2.58 5.20
N LEU A 43 -15.13 3.83 5.43
CA LEU A 43 -13.77 4.23 5.81
C LEU A 43 -13.80 4.97 7.13
N TYR A 44 -13.02 4.50 8.11
CA TYR A 44 -12.71 5.23 9.32
C TYR A 44 -11.22 5.53 9.37
N MET A 45 -10.87 6.78 9.65
CA MET A 45 -9.50 7.29 9.63
C MET A 45 -9.14 7.83 11.01
N LYS A 46 -7.95 7.46 11.50
CA LYS A 46 -7.31 8.07 12.67
C LYS A 46 -6.06 8.80 12.23
N PHE A 47 -5.87 10.01 12.76
CA PHE A 47 -4.70 10.84 12.46
C PHE A 47 -3.89 11.04 13.73
N ASP A 48 -2.61 10.72 13.64
CA ASP A 48 -1.58 11.04 14.62
C ASP A 48 -0.43 11.71 13.85
N VAL A 49 -0.68 12.96 13.48
CA VAL A 49 0.23 13.73 12.63
C VAL A 49 0.59 15.01 13.36
N PRO A 50 1.88 15.26 13.66
CA PRO A 50 2.34 16.45 14.34
C PRO A 50 1.83 17.74 13.66
N GLY A 51 1.25 18.63 14.46
CA GLY A 51 0.69 19.89 13.96
C GLY A 51 -0.70 19.79 13.33
N VAL A 52 -1.30 18.60 13.23
CA VAL A 52 -2.68 18.38 12.78
C VAL A 52 -3.59 18.10 13.95
N LYS A 53 -4.62 18.94 14.15
CA LYS A 53 -5.57 18.80 15.26
C LYS A 53 -6.79 17.93 14.94
N LEU A 54 -6.70 17.09 13.93
CA LEU A 54 -7.75 16.19 13.50
C LEU A 54 -7.51 14.80 14.08
N SER A 55 -8.40 14.32 14.97
CA SER A 55 -8.21 13.04 15.64
C SER A 55 -8.77 11.86 14.83
N SER A 56 -9.93 12.02 14.24
CA SER A 56 -10.54 10.95 13.45
C SER A 56 -11.58 11.47 12.48
N MET A 57 -11.88 10.68 11.45
CA MET A 57 -12.91 10.96 10.45
C MET A 57 -13.58 9.69 9.97
N GLN A 58 -14.81 9.83 9.51
CA GLN A 58 -15.57 8.77 8.85
C GLN A 58 -15.94 9.17 7.44
N GLY A 59 -16.00 8.17 6.55
CA GLY A 59 -16.35 8.39 5.17
C GLY A 59 -16.63 7.10 4.42
N GLY A 60 -16.65 7.21 3.11
CA GLY A 60 -16.78 6.07 2.22
C GLY A 60 -15.74 6.14 1.11
N VAL A 61 -15.36 4.98 0.61
CA VAL A 61 -14.49 4.83 -0.55
C VAL A 61 -15.30 4.22 -1.68
N LEU A 62 -15.11 4.76 -2.89
CA LEU A 62 -15.64 4.22 -4.12
C LEU A 62 -14.49 4.02 -5.10
N PHE A 63 -14.49 2.88 -5.75
CA PHE A 63 -13.55 2.55 -6.82
C PHE A 63 -14.30 1.90 -7.97
N LYS A 64 -13.92 2.24 -9.20
CA LYS A 64 -14.36 1.55 -10.42
C LYS A 64 -13.27 1.65 -11.48
N ARG A 65 -12.97 0.52 -12.09
CA ARG A 65 -12.05 0.46 -13.22
C ARG A 65 -12.51 1.30 -14.40
N PRO A 66 -11.60 1.83 -15.22
CA PRO A 66 -10.14 1.65 -15.10
C PRO A 66 -9.48 2.58 -14.07
N ASN A 67 -10.03 3.76 -13.76
CA ASN A 67 -9.34 4.81 -13.00
C ASN A 67 -10.24 5.69 -12.12
N LYS A 68 -11.49 5.28 -11.88
CA LYS A 68 -12.40 6.06 -11.02
C LYS A 68 -12.16 5.72 -9.56
N PHE A 69 -11.80 6.72 -8.78
CA PHE A 69 -11.58 6.59 -7.34
C PHE A 69 -12.09 7.85 -6.64
N ARG A 70 -12.86 7.65 -5.58
CA ARG A 70 -13.39 8.76 -4.79
C ARG A 70 -13.46 8.37 -3.32
N ILE A 71 -13.08 9.30 -2.46
CA ILE A 71 -13.33 9.22 -1.03
C ILE A 71 -14.40 10.27 -0.70
N LYS A 72 -15.52 9.80 -0.17
CA LYS A 72 -16.62 10.65 0.32
C LYS A 72 -16.44 10.79 1.82
N ALA A 73 -15.97 11.93 2.30
CA ALA A 73 -15.89 12.22 3.72
C ALA A 73 -16.09 13.72 3.92
N LYS A 74 -16.54 14.15 5.10
CA LYS A 74 -16.72 15.58 5.42
C LYS A 74 -15.42 16.16 5.97
N GLY A 75 -14.87 17.19 5.35
CA GLY A 75 -13.68 17.91 5.81
C GLY A 75 -12.58 18.06 4.74
N ILE A 76 -11.43 18.64 5.10
CA ILE A 76 -10.30 18.90 4.21
C ILE A 76 -9.39 17.66 4.20
N PHE A 77 -9.01 17.17 3.01
CA PHE A 77 -8.37 15.88 2.85
C PHE A 77 -7.02 15.95 2.17
N PHE A 78 -6.03 15.29 2.80
CA PHE A 78 -4.80 14.83 2.16
C PHE A 78 -4.94 13.36 1.81
N LEU A 79 -5.89 13.03 0.97
CA LEU A 79 -6.09 11.65 0.56
C LEU A 79 -5.65 11.46 -0.88
N PRO A 80 -5.13 10.26 -1.23
CA PRO A 80 -4.75 9.98 -2.61
C PRO A 80 -5.91 10.27 -3.56
N LYS A 81 -5.64 10.98 -4.64
CA LYS A 81 -6.62 11.20 -5.71
C LYS A 81 -6.83 9.96 -6.59
N GLN A 82 -5.96 8.98 -6.45
CA GLN A 82 -5.98 7.72 -7.20
C GLN A 82 -5.99 6.54 -6.24
N ASN A 83 -6.54 5.41 -6.67
CA ASN A 83 -6.49 4.18 -5.90
C ASN A 83 -5.02 3.73 -5.77
N PRO A 84 -4.46 3.64 -4.55
CA PRO A 84 -3.06 3.27 -4.34
C PRO A 84 -2.70 1.91 -4.94
N MET A 85 -3.61 0.92 -4.86
CA MET A 85 -3.38 -0.42 -5.40
C MET A 85 -3.30 -0.41 -6.93
N GLN A 86 -4.12 0.40 -7.58
CA GLN A 86 -4.08 0.58 -9.02
C GLN A 86 -2.80 1.28 -9.47
N GLN A 87 -2.33 2.26 -8.72
CA GLN A 87 -1.07 2.93 -8.97
C GLN A 87 0.11 1.94 -8.91
N VAL A 88 0.16 1.11 -7.88
CA VAL A 88 1.18 0.05 -7.76
C VAL A 88 1.08 -0.94 -8.92
N SER A 89 -0.12 -1.40 -9.26
CA SER A 89 -0.33 -2.30 -10.40
C SER A 89 0.18 -1.70 -11.72
N SER A 90 -0.10 -0.43 -11.98
CA SER A 90 0.38 0.26 -13.18
C SER A 90 1.91 0.34 -13.22
N MET A 91 2.55 0.65 -12.09
CA MET A 91 4.02 0.68 -12.00
C MET A 91 4.65 -0.69 -12.22
N LEU A 92 4.04 -1.75 -11.71
CA LEU A 92 4.53 -3.13 -11.88
C LEU A 92 4.41 -3.63 -13.33
N LEU A 93 3.46 -3.12 -14.09
CA LEU A 93 3.20 -3.52 -15.48
C LEU A 93 3.94 -2.67 -16.50
N ASP A 94 4.26 -1.42 -16.17
CA ASP A 94 4.93 -0.51 -17.11
C ASP A 94 6.44 -0.76 -17.12
N THR A 95 6.85 -1.77 -17.88
CA THR A 95 8.27 -2.13 -18.06
C THR A 95 9.06 -1.12 -18.88
N SER A 96 8.39 -0.15 -19.53
CA SER A 96 9.06 0.94 -20.23
C SER A 96 9.50 2.06 -19.29
N ALA A 97 8.74 2.28 -18.21
CA ALA A 97 9.02 3.32 -17.21
C ALA A 97 9.76 2.79 -15.98
N TYR A 98 9.62 1.50 -15.66
CA TYR A 98 10.14 0.91 -14.43
C TYR A 98 10.83 -0.44 -14.64
N THR A 99 11.94 -0.64 -13.94
CA THR A 99 12.57 -1.95 -13.79
C THR A 99 12.11 -2.57 -12.46
N THR A 100 11.73 -3.85 -12.50
CA THR A 100 11.27 -4.58 -11.31
C THR A 100 12.22 -5.73 -11.01
N VAL A 101 12.69 -5.82 -9.76
CA VAL A 101 13.60 -6.89 -9.29
C VAL A 101 13.16 -7.41 -7.92
N ILE A 102 13.34 -8.73 -7.69
CA ILE A 102 13.29 -9.30 -6.34
C ILE A 102 14.69 -9.19 -5.74
N SER A 103 14.82 -8.44 -4.64
CA SER A 103 16.10 -8.22 -3.96
C SER A 103 16.36 -9.19 -2.80
N GLY A 104 15.41 -10.07 -2.49
CA GLY A 104 15.52 -11.06 -1.44
C GLY A 104 14.17 -11.42 -0.81
N TYR A 105 14.25 -12.13 0.31
CA TYR A 105 13.09 -12.56 1.07
C TYR A 105 13.25 -12.17 2.54
N GLU A 106 12.14 -11.84 3.19
CA GLU A 106 12.08 -11.45 4.59
C GLU A 106 10.85 -12.03 5.27
N MET A 107 10.97 -12.40 6.53
CA MET A 107 9.81 -12.79 7.35
C MET A 107 9.13 -11.56 7.92
N LEU A 108 7.87 -11.34 7.57
CA LEU A 108 7.04 -10.27 8.10
C LEU A 108 5.78 -10.85 8.76
N ASN A 109 5.64 -10.67 10.06
CA ASN A 109 4.51 -11.19 10.84
C ASN A 109 4.27 -12.70 10.62
N GLY A 110 5.35 -13.51 10.60
CA GLY A 110 5.27 -14.95 10.39
C GLY A 110 5.01 -15.40 8.95
N LYS A 111 5.04 -14.48 7.98
CA LYS A 111 4.83 -14.77 6.55
C LYS A 111 6.11 -14.51 5.77
N THR A 112 6.46 -15.42 4.86
CA THR A 112 7.58 -15.23 3.94
C THR A 112 7.18 -14.25 2.85
N CYS A 113 7.88 -13.11 2.79
CA CYS A 113 7.65 -12.06 1.81
C CYS A 113 8.81 -11.96 0.83
N ALA A 114 8.52 -11.91 -0.46
CA ALA A 114 9.46 -11.48 -1.47
C ALA A 114 9.57 -9.95 -1.43
N ILE A 115 10.79 -9.44 -1.46
CA ILE A 115 11.07 -8.01 -1.51
C ILE A 115 11.17 -7.58 -2.97
N VAL A 116 10.13 -6.95 -3.47
CA VAL A 116 10.03 -6.47 -4.85
C VAL A 116 10.39 -5.00 -4.90
N ASN A 117 11.43 -4.64 -5.64
CA ASN A 117 11.83 -3.27 -5.88
C ASN A 117 11.33 -2.81 -7.25
N ILE A 118 10.78 -1.58 -7.30
CA ILE A 118 10.42 -0.87 -8.53
C ILE A 118 11.36 0.33 -8.65
N ILE A 119 12.14 0.36 -9.72
CA ILE A 119 13.16 1.38 -9.97
C ILE A 119 12.79 2.10 -11.27
N PRO A 120 12.62 3.43 -11.27
CA PRO A 120 12.40 4.18 -12.50
C PRO A 120 13.57 4.04 -13.46
N VAL A 121 13.26 3.83 -14.75
CA VAL A 121 14.28 3.74 -15.81
C VAL A 121 14.89 5.13 -16.08
N LYS A 122 14.06 6.17 -16.00
CA LYS A 122 14.50 7.56 -16.17
C LYS A 122 14.63 8.25 -14.81
N ASN A 123 15.67 9.07 -14.70
CA ASN A 123 16.03 9.74 -13.44
C ASN A 123 15.26 11.06 -13.20
N ASP A 124 14.33 11.43 -14.07
CA ASP A 124 13.50 12.65 -14.01
C ASP A 124 12.14 12.43 -13.31
N GLN A 125 11.86 11.20 -12.89
CA GLN A 125 10.60 10.88 -12.22
C GLN A 125 10.59 11.30 -10.74
N GLU A 126 9.40 11.60 -10.22
CA GLU A 126 9.18 11.92 -8.81
C GLU A 126 9.53 10.72 -7.91
N LEU A 127 9.17 9.52 -8.31
CA LEU A 127 9.54 8.28 -7.62
C LEU A 127 11.04 8.00 -7.79
N VAL A 128 11.72 7.74 -6.68
CA VAL A 128 13.12 7.29 -6.65
C VAL A 128 13.21 5.78 -6.51
N LEU A 129 12.40 5.20 -5.61
CA LEU A 129 12.37 3.77 -5.34
C LEU A 129 11.01 3.38 -4.74
N GLY A 130 10.42 2.32 -5.26
CA GLY A 130 9.32 1.59 -4.61
C GLY A 130 9.84 0.25 -4.09
N LYS A 131 9.55 -0.09 -2.83
CA LYS A 131 9.90 -1.37 -2.23
C LYS A 131 8.66 -2.01 -1.63
N PHE A 132 8.38 -3.26 -2.00
CA PHE A 132 7.16 -3.96 -1.62
C PHE A 132 7.49 -5.32 -1.02
N TRP A 133 6.91 -5.64 0.13
CA TRP A 133 6.95 -6.95 0.76
C TRP A 133 5.69 -7.71 0.38
N VAL A 134 5.84 -8.67 -0.51
CA VAL A 134 4.74 -9.47 -1.05
C VAL A 134 4.74 -10.84 -0.40
N ASP A 135 3.71 -11.16 0.37
CA ASP A 135 3.46 -12.51 0.91
C ASP A 135 3.42 -13.50 -0.26
N THR A 136 4.39 -14.41 -0.30
CA THR A 136 4.57 -15.35 -1.41
C THR A 136 3.49 -16.44 -1.48
N LYS A 137 2.83 -16.72 -0.34
CA LYS A 137 1.76 -17.72 -0.25
C LYS A 137 0.41 -17.15 -0.66
N ASN A 138 0.08 -15.97 -0.13
CA ASN A 138 -1.24 -15.36 -0.33
C ASN A 138 -1.24 -14.31 -1.44
N ILE A 139 -0.08 -13.94 -1.98
CA ILE A 139 0.09 -12.92 -3.02
C ILE A 139 -0.58 -11.60 -2.58
N LEU A 140 -0.10 -11.06 -1.48
CA LEU A 140 -0.60 -9.83 -0.86
C LEU A 140 0.55 -8.89 -0.52
N ILE A 141 0.40 -7.61 -0.76
CA ILE A 141 1.38 -6.60 -0.33
C ILE A 141 1.13 -6.29 1.15
N LEU A 142 2.00 -6.79 2.03
CA LEU A 142 1.88 -6.56 3.48
C LEU A 142 2.51 -5.24 3.92
N LYS A 143 3.55 -4.80 3.20
CA LYS A 143 4.27 -3.56 3.47
C LYS A 143 4.73 -2.94 2.16
N SER A 144 4.72 -1.62 2.08
CA SER A 144 5.35 -0.89 1.00
C SER A 144 6.12 0.32 1.52
N GLN A 145 7.20 0.68 0.84
CA GLN A 145 7.94 1.92 1.03
C GLN A 145 8.08 2.61 -0.33
N MET A 146 7.61 3.84 -0.40
CA MET A 146 7.71 4.67 -1.59
C MET A 146 8.57 5.88 -1.28
N THR A 147 9.74 5.95 -1.89
CA THR A 147 10.67 7.10 -1.71
C THR A 147 10.56 8.01 -2.91
N SER A 148 10.22 9.26 -2.66
CA SER A 148 10.13 10.32 -3.66
C SER A 148 11.17 11.43 -3.42
N ARG A 149 11.46 12.21 -4.48
CA ARG A 149 12.45 13.29 -4.40
C ARG A 149 12.04 14.41 -3.45
N ASN A 150 10.77 14.77 -3.51
CA ASN A 150 10.26 15.96 -2.84
C ASN A 150 9.55 15.66 -1.52
N ASN A 151 8.98 14.45 -1.39
CA ASN A 151 8.11 14.11 -0.26
C ASN A 151 8.73 13.11 0.72
N GLY A 152 10.00 12.69 0.50
CA GLY A 152 10.67 11.71 1.34
C GLY A 152 10.12 10.29 1.18
N THR A 153 10.10 9.53 2.26
CA THR A 153 9.65 8.13 2.26
C THR A 153 8.31 8.00 2.96
N ILE A 154 7.36 7.36 2.26
CA ILE A 154 6.07 6.95 2.80
C ILE A 154 6.13 5.43 2.97
N GLU A 155 5.87 4.96 4.19
CA GLU A 155 5.71 3.55 4.49
C GLU A 155 4.23 3.23 4.70
N THR A 156 3.76 2.12 4.14
CA THR A 156 2.40 1.64 4.34
C THR A 156 2.44 0.17 4.78
N LEU A 157 1.75 -0.14 5.87
CA LEU A 157 1.48 -1.50 6.34
C LEU A 157 0.03 -1.84 6.02
N SER A 158 -0.23 -3.04 5.50
CA SER A 158 -1.58 -3.51 5.14
C SER A 158 -1.92 -4.80 5.89
N GLU A 159 -3.08 -4.81 6.53
CA GLU A 159 -3.65 -5.97 7.21
C GLU A 159 -4.89 -6.43 6.45
N TYR A 160 -4.99 -7.74 6.20
CA TYR A 160 -6.04 -8.34 5.38
C TYR A 160 -6.83 -9.35 6.19
N GLY A 161 -8.15 -9.34 6.01
CA GLY A 161 -9.09 -10.30 6.59
C GLY A 161 -9.93 -11.01 5.52
N SER A 162 -11.24 -10.92 5.62
CA SER A 162 -12.20 -11.64 4.77
C SER A 162 -12.08 -11.32 3.27
N ASN A 163 -11.60 -10.12 2.92
CA ASN A 163 -11.46 -9.65 1.53
C ASN A 163 -10.05 -9.87 0.95
N SER A 164 -9.24 -10.70 1.60
CA SER A 164 -7.87 -11.03 1.15
C SER A 164 -7.80 -11.66 -0.25
N THR A 165 -8.84 -12.40 -0.66
CA THR A 165 -8.97 -12.93 -2.02
C THR A 165 -8.93 -11.83 -3.07
N TYR A 166 -9.47 -10.68 -2.78
CA TYR A 166 -9.51 -9.51 -3.66
C TYR A 166 -8.34 -8.55 -3.43
N ALA A 167 -7.39 -8.91 -2.57
CA ALA A 167 -6.31 -8.02 -2.12
C ALA A 167 -6.82 -6.67 -1.57
N LEU A 168 -8.01 -6.67 -0.95
CA LEU A 168 -8.57 -5.50 -0.29
C LEU A 168 -8.27 -5.57 1.21
N PRO A 169 -7.53 -4.59 1.77
CA PRO A 169 -7.14 -4.59 3.17
C PRO A 169 -8.29 -4.15 4.09
N ASP A 170 -8.35 -4.72 5.29
CA ASP A 170 -9.24 -4.24 6.35
C ASP A 170 -8.64 -3.03 7.07
N LYS A 171 -7.29 -2.95 7.11
CA LYS A 171 -6.58 -1.83 7.70
C LYS A 171 -5.32 -1.49 6.92
N MET A 172 -5.05 -0.20 6.80
CA MET A 172 -3.78 0.34 6.31
C MET A 172 -3.23 1.33 7.32
N THR A 173 -1.96 1.20 7.68
CA THR A 173 -1.23 2.18 8.49
C THR A 173 -0.22 2.87 7.60
N ILE A 174 -0.37 4.16 7.41
CA ILE A 174 0.54 5.01 6.63
C ILE A 174 1.43 5.76 7.60
N GLN A 175 2.74 5.63 7.43
CA GLN A 175 3.76 6.37 8.16
C GLN A 175 4.48 7.29 7.17
N ILE A 176 4.57 8.57 7.52
CA ILE A 176 5.19 9.59 6.69
C ILE A 176 6.31 10.24 7.51
N GLU A 177 7.53 10.19 7.00
CA GLU A 177 8.63 10.99 7.55
C GLU A 177 8.55 12.40 6.96
N MET A 178 8.12 13.35 7.78
CA MET A 178 8.00 14.74 7.36
C MET A 178 9.19 15.54 7.88
N LYS A 179 9.94 16.17 6.97
CA LYS A 179 10.65 17.39 7.33
C LYS A 179 9.58 18.40 7.69
N LYS A 180 9.69 19.06 8.85
CA LYS A 180 8.73 20.04 9.34
C LYS A 180 7.97 20.74 8.22
N MET A 181 6.76 20.27 7.90
CA MET A 181 5.90 21.01 7.01
C MET A 181 5.43 22.27 7.75
N LYS A 182 5.65 23.43 7.16
CA LYS A 182 4.88 24.61 7.52
C LYS A 182 3.45 24.31 7.11
N VAL A 183 2.64 23.83 8.07
CA VAL A 183 1.21 23.62 7.85
C VAL A 183 0.65 24.94 7.33
N PRO A 184 0.02 24.97 6.15
CA PRO A 184 -0.62 26.18 5.65
C PRO A 184 -1.54 26.75 6.72
N LYS A 185 -1.55 28.04 6.95
CA LYS A 185 -2.34 28.73 7.99
C LYS A 185 -3.83 28.37 7.95
N MET A 186 -4.37 27.97 6.79
CA MET A 186 -5.71 27.47 6.62
C MET A 186 -6.02 26.14 7.34
N MET A 187 -5.02 25.37 7.74
CA MET A 187 -5.18 24.09 8.44
C MET A 187 -4.90 24.19 9.93
N ALA A 188 -4.35 25.30 10.41
CA ALA A 188 -4.14 25.59 11.81
C ALA A 188 -5.42 26.20 12.39
N VAL A 189 -6.40 25.37 12.71
CA VAL A 189 -7.61 25.77 13.44
C VAL A 189 -7.20 25.97 14.89
N ASP A 190 -6.69 27.09 15.24
CA ASP A 190 -6.55 27.75 16.54
C ASP A 190 -5.15 28.35 16.76
N LEU A 191 -5.01 29.63 16.42
CA LEU A 191 -3.75 30.36 16.50
C LEU A 191 -3.44 30.93 17.89
N ASN A 192 -4.19 30.58 18.94
CA ASN A 192 -4.09 31.24 20.25
C ASN A 192 -3.28 30.50 21.32
N LYS A 193 -2.61 29.36 21.01
CA LYS A 193 -1.64 28.77 21.94
C LYS A 193 -0.22 28.95 21.39
N LYS A 194 0.49 29.96 21.91
CA LYS A 194 1.93 30.09 21.83
C LYS A 194 2.59 28.89 22.50
N SER A 195 2.91 27.82 21.77
CA SER A 195 3.85 26.83 22.26
C SER A 195 5.26 27.39 22.12
N LYS A 196 5.90 27.63 23.27
CA LYS A 196 7.32 28.01 23.38
C LYS A 196 8.24 26.78 23.23
N GLU A 197 7.96 25.85 22.35
CA GLU A 197 8.93 24.81 22.07
C GLU A 197 9.91 25.32 21.02
N VAL A 198 11.18 25.40 21.42
CA VAL A 198 12.31 25.60 20.51
C VAL A 198 12.40 24.35 19.63
N VAL A 199 11.88 24.44 18.45
CA VAL A 199 11.77 23.31 17.55
C VAL A 199 12.99 23.27 16.67
N ASP A 200 13.78 22.19 16.79
CA ASP A 200 14.89 21.90 15.91
C ASP A 200 14.37 21.75 14.46
N PRO A 201 14.78 22.62 13.53
CA PRO A 201 14.29 22.60 12.14
C PRO A 201 14.71 21.33 11.37
N ASN A 202 15.67 20.55 11.90
CA ASN A 202 16.18 19.32 11.29
C ASN A 202 15.56 18.05 11.90
N LYS A 203 14.73 18.15 12.94
CA LYS A 203 14.06 17.00 13.54
C LYS A 203 13.00 16.46 12.59
N LEU A 204 13.21 15.25 12.11
CA LEU A 204 12.19 14.49 11.36
C LEU A 204 11.08 14.10 12.32
N GLU A 205 9.88 14.56 12.04
CA GLU A 205 8.69 14.13 12.76
C GLU A 205 7.98 13.03 11.96
N LYS A 206 7.52 11.98 12.65
CA LYS A 206 6.77 10.90 12.02
C LYS A 206 5.29 11.15 12.21
N GLY A 207 4.59 11.27 11.09
CA GLY A 207 3.13 11.27 11.08
C GLY A 207 2.61 9.86 10.84
N ARG A 208 1.51 9.50 11.48
CA ARG A 208 0.80 8.23 11.31
C ARG A 208 -0.66 8.47 10.96
N ILE A 209 -1.15 7.73 9.97
CA ILE A 209 -2.57 7.70 9.58
C ILE A 209 -3.00 6.23 9.54
N ASP A 210 -3.99 5.85 10.35
CA ASP A 210 -4.61 4.54 10.31
C ASP A 210 -5.93 4.63 9.54
N LEU A 211 -6.08 3.81 8.53
CA LEU A 211 -7.27 3.67 7.69
C LEU A 211 -7.91 2.31 7.98
N PHE A 212 -9.17 2.30 8.37
CA PHE A 212 -9.95 1.09 8.61
C PHE A 212 -11.07 0.99 7.59
N PHE A 213 -11.12 -0.14 6.88
CA PHE A 213 -12.11 -0.40 5.84
C PHE A 213 -13.06 -1.49 6.29
N THR A 214 -14.36 -1.21 6.19
CA THR A 214 -15.42 -2.15 6.54
C THR A 214 -16.53 -2.10 5.49
N ASN A 215 -17.48 -3.05 5.58
CA ASN A 215 -18.68 -3.07 4.74
C ASN A 215 -18.37 -3.02 3.24
N TYR A 216 -17.37 -3.77 2.79
CA TYR A 216 -17.06 -3.89 1.38
C TYR A 216 -18.25 -4.46 0.59
N LYS A 217 -18.58 -3.77 -0.50
CA LYS A 217 -19.47 -4.27 -1.55
C LYS A 217 -18.67 -4.32 -2.83
N ILE A 218 -18.35 -5.52 -3.31
CA ILE A 218 -17.39 -5.76 -4.39
C ILE A 218 -18.13 -6.21 -5.64
N ASN A 219 -17.75 -5.65 -6.81
CA ASN A 219 -18.30 -6.00 -8.13
C ASN A 219 -19.83 -5.84 -8.23
N THR A 220 -20.34 -4.74 -7.69
CA THR A 220 -21.77 -4.40 -7.67
C THR A 220 -22.24 -3.60 -8.89
N ARG A 221 -21.36 -3.38 -9.87
CA ARG A 221 -21.62 -2.58 -11.08
C ARG A 221 -22.00 -1.13 -10.76
N LEU A 222 -21.12 -0.46 -9.99
CA LEU A 222 -21.32 0.93 -9.60
C LEU A 222 -21.59 1.81 -10.82
N SER A 223 -22.58 2.72 -10.69
CA SER A 223 -22.85 3.73 -11.70
C SER A 223 -21.73 4.76 -11.76
N ASP A 224 -21.49 5.32 -12.94
CA ASP A 224 -20.55 6.42 -13.12
C ASP A 224 -21.01 7.70 -12.44
N ASP A 225 -22.31 7.84 -12.23
CA ASP A 225 -22.92 9.00 -11.57
C ASP A 225 -22.51 9.11 -10.09
N GLU A 226 -22.17 7.99 -9.45
CA GLU A 226 -21.69 7.99 -8.05
C GLU A 226 -20.34 8.70 -7.87
N PHE A 227 -19.60 8.87 -8.97
CA PHE A 227 -18.30 9.56 -8.99
C PHE A 227 -18.41 11.04 -9.35
N LYS A 228 -19.59 11.54 -9.72
CA LYS A 228 -19.80 12.95 -9.98
C LYS A 228 -19.79 13.75 -8.67
N GLU A 229 -19.20 14.95 -8.71
CA GLU A 229 -19.27 15.86 -7.57
C GLU A 229 -20.72 16.30 -7.37
N THR A 230 -21.27 16.04 -6.21
CA THR A 230 -22.51 16.68 -5.77
C THR A 230 -22.13 18.14 -5.49
N LYS A 231 -22.59 19.08 -6.31
CA LYS A 231 -22.52 20.51 -5.98
C LYS A 231 -23.44 20.70 -4.77
N GLU A 232 -22.85 20.85 -3.58
CA GLU A 232 -23.51 21.43 -2.41
C GLU A 232 -23.40 22.94 -2.47
#